data_6040b7f51e27adc0b4eb05f9337935a0
#
_entry.id   6040b7f51e27adc0b4eb05f9337935a0
#
_cell.length_a   1.000
_cell.length_b   1.000
_cell.length_c   1.000
_cell.angle_alpha   90.00
_cell.angle_beta   90.00
_cell.angle_gamma   90.00
#
_symmetry.space_group_name_H-M   'P 1'
#
loop_
_entity.id
_entity.type
_entity.pdbx_description
1 polymer ?
#
loop_
_entity_poly.entity_id
_entity_poly.type
_entity_poly.pdbx_seq_one_letter_code
_entity_poly.pdbx_strand_id
1 'polypeptide(L)'
;MSYRIIVSPVEAEIEIKRSRFLTRLSPAADEAEARAVIAEARAEHPKARHHCSAFVLDVDSRTQRFSDDGEPAGTAGAPILDVVTGHDLTFVVAVVTRYFGGTLLGAGGLVRAYGQATSAAVDEARIVTRRERVPVSAAVDYAQANALERAAGNRGWTTRAEYGGEVGLDVLVPLAEVADAVAMYADLTAGRAEPEVGEVEWV
;
A
#
# COMPACT_ATOMS: atom_id res chain seq x y z
N MET A 1 6.29 -12.63 -3.25
CA MET A 1 5.36 -11.60 -3.82
C MET A 1 5.67 -10.21 -3.28
N SER A 2 5.13 -9.14 -3.93
CA SER A 2 5.21 -7.77 -3.37
C SER A 2 4.01 -6.96 -3.85
N TYR A 3 3.61 -5.96 -3.07
CA TYR A 3 2.57 -5.00 -3.43
C TYR A 3 2.92 -3.61 -2.89
N ARG A 4 2.28 -2.58 -3.43
CA ARG A 4 2.53 -1.18 -3.05
C ARG A 4 1.32 -0.60 -2.34
N ILE A 5 1.57 0.13 -1.27
CA ILE A 5 0.54 0.83 -0.49
C ILE A 5 0.96 2.27 -0.22
N ILE A 6 -0.03 3.11 0.09
CA ILE A 6 0.23 4.41 0.70
C ILE A 6 0.29 4.27 2.22
N VAL A 7 1.13 5.05 2.87
CA VAL A 7 1.38 4.94 4.33
C VAL A 7 0.32 5.68 5.15
N SER A 8 -0.22 6.77 4.61
CA SER A 8 -1.17 7.65 5.30
C SER A 8 -2.10 8.31 4.29
N PRO A 9 -3.27 8.82 4.73
CA PRO A 9 -4.14 9.61 3.88
C PRO A 9 -3.43 10.84 3.31
N VAL A 10 -3.79 11.19 2.08
CA VAL A 10 -3.30 12.37 1.35
C VAL A 10 -4.48 13.09 0.70
N GLU A 11 -4.42 14.40 0.67
CA GLU A 11 -5.38 15.23 -0.02
C GLU A 11 -4.68 16.13 -1.03
N ALA A 12 -5.29 16.28 -2.21
CA ALA A 12 -4.84 17.19 -3.23
C ALA A 12 -6.03 17.90 -3.88
N GLU A 13 -5.81 19.12 -4.34
CA GLU A 13 -6.83 19.89 -5.06
C GLU A 13 -6.27 20.41 -6.37
N ILE A 14 -7.04 20.26 -7.43
CA ILE A 14 -6.75 20.89 -8.72
C ILE A 14 -7.97 21.67 -9.22
N GLU A 15 -7.75 22.68 -10.05
CA GLU A 15 -8.79 23.42 -10.73
C GLU A 15 -8.66 23.29 -12.24
N ILE A 16 -9.74 22.88 -12.91
CA ILE A 16 -9.81 22.77 -14.37
C ILE A 16 -11.07 23.51 -14.86
N LYS A 17 -10.90 24.53 -15.68
CA LYS A 17 -11.99 25.37 -16.18
C LYS A 17 -12.96 25.82 -15.09
N ARG A 18 -12.44 26.27 -13.97
CA ARG A 18 -13.15 26.70 -12.75
C ARG A 18 -13.89 25.59 -12.00
N SER A 19 -13.87 24.34 -12.46
CA SER A 19 -14.30 23.21 -11.67
C SER A 19 -13.17 22.81 -10.71
N ARG A 20 -13.48 22.65 -9.43
CA ARG A 20 -12.54 22.21 -8.41
C ARG A 20 -12.71 20.70 -8.21
N PHE A 21 -11.59 20.00 -8.17
CA PHE A 21 -11.51 18.55 -7.92
C PHE A 21 -10.66 18.35 -6.67
N LEU A 22 -11.29 17.89 -5.60
CA LEU A 22 -10.64 17.58 -4.34
C LEU A 22 -10.50 16.07 -4.25
N THR A 23 -9.28 15.59 -4.22
CA THR A 23 -8.98 14.16 -4.14
C THR A 23 -8.54 13.82 -2.74
N ARG A 24 -9.19 12.82 -2.13
CA ARG A 24 -8.71 12.12 -0.94
C ARG A 24 -8.27 10.73 -1.36
N LEU A 25 -7.00 10.39 -1.08
CA LEU A 25 -6.42 9.08 -1.25
C LEU A 25 -6.13 8.52 0.15
N SER A 26 -6.73 7.40 0.52
CA SER A 26 -6.61 6.83 1.87
C SER A 26 -6.28 5.34 1.84
N PRO A 27 -5.48 4.82 2.79
CA PRO A 27 -5.41 3.38 3.01
C PRO A 27 -6.80 2.82 3.33
N ALA A 28 -7.06 1.60 2.90
CA ALA A 28 -8.25 0.85 3.26
C ALA A 28 -7.92 -0.65 3.27
N ALA A 29 -8.06 -1.31 4.41
CA ALA A 29 -7.76 -2.72 4.55
C ALA A 29 -8.85 -3.61 3.92
N ASP A 30 -10.08 -3.12 3.90
CA ASP A 30 -11.23 -3.84 3.38
C ASP A 30 -12.27 -2.90 2.72
N GLU A 31 -13.34 -3.49 2.20
CA GLU A 31 -14.42 -2.74 1.55
C GLU A 31 -15.21 -1.86 2.55
N ALA A 32 -15.30 -2.24 3.81
CA ALA A 32 -16.02 -1.45 4.81
C ALA A 32 -15.26 -0.15 5.11
N GLU A 33 -13.94 -0.21 5.27
CA GLU A 33 -13.08 0.96 5.42
C GLU A 33 -13.13 1.86 4.18
N ALA A 34 -13.03 1.28 2.98
CA ALA A 34 -13.12 2.05 1.73
C ALA A 34 -14.47 2.81 1.64
N ARG A 35 -15.57 2.15 2.00
CA ARG A 35 -16.91 2.78 2.02
C ARG A 35 -17.04 3.85 3.10
N ALA A 36 -16.38 3.68 4.25
CA ALA A 36 -16.35 4.69 5.32
C ALA A 36 -15.69 5.98 4.83
N VAL A 37 -14.53 5.89 4.16
CA VAL A 37 -13.83 7.05 3.58
C VAL A 37 -14.70 7.77 2.54
N ILE A 38 -15.43 7.02 1.70
CA ILE A 38 -16.35 7.61 0.72
C ILE A 38 -17.50 8.35 1.44
N ALA A 39 -18.03 7.78 2.52
CA ALA A 39 -19.09 8.40 3.29
C ALA A 39 -18.61 9.67 4.02
N GLU A 40 -17.41 9.67 4.56
CA GLU A 40 -16.77 10.84 5.17
C GLU A 40 -16.60 11.98 4.17
N ALA A 41 -16.05 11.70 2.98
CA ALA A 41 -15.92 12.71 1.93
C ALA A 41 -17.27 13.33 1.52
N ARG A 42 -18.34 12.53 1.49
CA ARG A 42 -19.71 13.05 1.25
C ARG A 42 -20.20 13.94 2.39
N ALA A 43 -19.92 13.56 3.63
CA ALA A 43 -20.35 14.32 4.81
C ALA A 43 -19.60 15.66 4.91
N GLU A 44 -18.32 15.69 4.58
CA GLU A 44 -17.48 16.90 4.60
C GLU A 44 -17.84 17.89 3.46
N HIS A 45 -18.27 17.36 2.32
CA HIS A 45 -18.58 18.15 1.14
C HIS A 45 -20.03 18.02 0.65
N PRO A 46 -21.05 18.27 1.51
CA PRO A 46 -22.45 18.00 1.18
C PRO A 46 -23.02 18.89 0.07
N LYS A 47 -22.31 19.96 -0.31
CA LYS A 47 -22.70 20.84 -1.42
C LYS A 47 -22.12 20.39 -2.78
N ALA A 48 -21.20 19.46 -2.79
CA ALA A 48 -20.67 18.88 -4.03
C ALA A 48 -21.70 17.89 -4.60
N ARG A 49 -21.81 17.85 -5.93
CA ARG A 49 -22.78 16.97 -6.61
C ARG A 49 -22.23 15.57 -6.86
N HIS A 50 -20.92 15.44 -6.95
CA HIS A 50 -20.25 14.20 -7.33
C HIS A 50 -19.09 13.89 -6.38
N HIS A 51 -19.10 12.66 -5.86
CA HIS A 51 -18.02 12.06 -5.07
C HIS A 51 -17.64 10.74 -5.75
N CYS A 52 -16.98 10.88 -6.89
CA CYS A 52 -16.56 9.75 -7.68
C CYS A 52 -15.44 9.01 -6.98
N SER A 53 -15.43 7.69 -7.05
CA SER A 53 -14.50 6.91 -6.26
C SER A 53 -14.02 5.65 -6.98
N ALA A 54 -12.85 5.17 -6.57
CA ALA A 54 -12.38 3.84 -6.87
C ALA A 54 -11.60 3.29 -5.68
N PHE A 55 -11.60 1.98 -5.50
CA PHE A 55 -10.75 1.30 -4.55
C PHE A 55 -10.19 0.00 -5.13
N VAL A 56 -8.99 -0.33 -4.68
CA VAL A 56 -8.30 -1.57 -5.00
C VAL A 56 -7.90 -2.22 -3.69
N LEU A 57 -8.25 -3.49 -3.52
CA LEU A 57 -7.99 -4.27 -2.32
C LEU A 57 -7.34 -5.60 -2.70
N ASP A 58 -6.90 -6.34 -1.70
CA ASP A 58 -6.18 -7.60 -1.78
C ASP A 58 -4.72 -7.47 -2.28
N VAL A 59 -3.89 -8.41 -1.86
CA VAL A 59 -2.46 -8.47 -2.23
C VAL A 59 -2.24 -8.54 -3.74
N ASP A 60 -3.14 -9.22 -4.44
CA ASP A 60 -3.12 -9.41 -5.88
C ASP A 60 -4.06 -8.45 -6.65
N SER A 61 -4.59 -7.42 -5.96
CA SER A 61 -5.44 -6.37 -6.54
C SER A 61 -6.69 -6.90 -7.27
N ARG A 62 -7.23 -8.04 -6.87
CA ARG A 62 -8.41 -8.65 -7.51
C ARG A 62 -9.70 -7.91 -7.21
N THR A 63 -9.83 -7.37 -6.00
CA THR A 63 -11.02 -6.63 -5.61
C THR A 63 -10.87 -5.19 -6.05
N GLN A 64 -11.48 -4.85 -7.18
CA GLN A 64 -11.52 -3.51 -7.73
C GLN A 64 -12.96 -3.06 -7.89
N ARG A 65 -13.27 -1.85 -7.45
CA ARG A 65 -14.58 -1.21 -7.62
C ARG A 65 -14.40 0.26 -7.95
N PHE A 66 -15.34 0.79 -8.72
CA PHE A 66 -15.40 2.22 -8.97
C PHE A 66 -16.84 2.71 -9.08
N SER A 67 -17.03 4.03 -8.95
CA SER A 67 -18.31 4.71 -9.07
C SER A 67 -18.15 6.08 -9.71
N ASP A 68 -18.97 6.36 -10.72
CA ASP A 68 -19.05 7.67 -11.36
C ASP A 68 -19.94 8.67 -10.57
N ASP A 69 -20.70 8.21 -9.59
CA ASP A 69 -21.54 9.02 -8.69
C ASP A 69 -22.32 10.13 -9.43
N GLY A 70 -23.01 9.78 -10.51
CA GLY A 70 -23.84 10.69 -11.30
C GLY A 70 -23.10 11.49 -12.38
N GLU A 71 -21.79 11.37 -12.54
CA GLU A 71 -21.11 11.79 -13.76
C GLU A 71 -21.48 10.84 -14.92
N PRO A 72 -21.27 11.22 -16.19
CA PRO A 72 -21.49 10.31 -17.31
C PRO A 72 -20.69 9.01 -17.17
N ALA A 73 -21.30 7.89 -17.50
CA ALA A 73 -20.73 6.57 -17.30
C ALA A 73 -19.30 6.44 -17.86
N GLY A 74 -18.37 5.95 -17.02
CA GLY A 74 -16.97 5.71 -17.36
C GLY A 74 -16.12 6.98 -17.47
N THR A 75 -16.65 8.15 -17.06
CA THR A 75 -15.88 9.41 -17.20
C THR A 75 -15.16 9.85 -15.92
N ALA A 76 -15.43 9.20 -14.81
CA ALA A 76 -14.88 9.56 -13.51
C ALA A 76 -14.27 8.36 -12.76
N GLY A 77 -15.07 7.40 -12.37
CA GLY A 77 -14.61 6.27 -11.56
C GLY A 77 -13.58 5.38 -12.25
N ALA A 78 -13.77 5.09 -13.53
CA ALA A 78 -12.80 4.32 -14.30
C ALA A 78 -11.44 5.05 -14.44
N PRO A 79 -11.36 6.34 -14.81
CA PRO A 79 -10.10 7.10 -14.80
C PRO A 79 -9.41 7.16 -13.43
N ILE A 80 -10.17 7.22 -12.34
CA ILE A 80 -9.61 7.14 -10.98
C ILE A 80 -8.96 5.77 -10.76
N LEU A 81 -9.67 4.69 -11.10
CA LEU A 81 -9.17 3.33 -10.98
C LEU A 81 -7.91 3.12 -11.83
N ASP A 82 -7.90 3.60 -13.08
CA ASP A 82 -6.77 3.48 -14.00
C ASP A 82 -5.50 4.11 -13.42
N VAL A 83 -5.60 5.25 -12.74
CA VAL A 83 -4.45 5.87 -12.07
C VAL A 83 -3.95 5.02 -10.90
N VAL A 84 -4.85 4.56 -10.04
CA VAL A 84 -4.51 3.73 -8.88
C VAL A 84 -3.81 2.44 -9.31
N THR A 85 -4.37 1.74 -10.28
CA THR A 85 -3.80 0.49 -10.82
C THR A 85 -2.53 0.72 -11.63
N GLY A 86 -2.43 1.82 -12.37
CA GLY A 86 -1.22 2.22 -13.10
C GLY A 86 -0.01 2.48 -12.20
N HIS A 87 -0.23 2.76 -10.92
CA HIS A 87 0.83 2.89 -9.91
C HIS A 87 1.03 1.62 -9.08
N ASP A 88 0.39 0.51 -9.43
CA ASP A 88 0.41 -0.78 -8.70
C ASP A 88 -0.03 -0.65 -7.24
N LEU A 89 -0.92 0.30 -6.93
CA LEU A 89 -1.41 0.52 -5.57
C LEU A 89 -2.56 -0.43 -5.24
N THR A 90 -2.50 -1.00 -4.05
CA THR A 90 -3.59 -1.78 -3.46
C THR A 90 -3.83 -1.36 -2.00
N PHE A 91 -4.88 -1.90 -1.35
CA PHE A 91 -5.34 -1.49 -0.03
C PHE A 91 -5.54 0.02 0.06
N VAL A 92 -6.19 0.57 -0.97
CA VAL A 92 -6.35 2.01 -1.15
C VAL A 92 -7.72 2.35 -1.71
N VAL A 93 -8.26 3.48 -1.25
CA VAL A 93 -9.45 4.12 -1.81
C VAL A 93 -9.11 5.55 -2.23
N ALA A 94 -9.54 5.93 -3.43
CA ALA A 94 -9.50 7.29 -3.94
C ALA A 94 -10.92 7.84 -4.08
N VAL A 95 -11.16 9.03 -3.53
CA VAL A 95 -12.43 9.76 -3.68
C VAL A 95 -12.13 11.12 -4.27
N VAL A 96 -12.73 11.43 -5.41
CA VAL A 96 -12.62 12.73 -6.05
C VAL A 96 -13.95 13.46 -5.95
N THR A 97 -13.97 14.49 -5.12
CA THR A 97 -15.12 15.38 -4.91
C THR A 97 -15.05 16.53 -5.89
N ARG A 98 -16.09 16.72 -6.69
CA ARG A 98 -16.12 17.78 -7.71
C ARG A 98 -17.12 18.88 -7.40
N TYR A 99 -16.63 20.13 -7.47
CA TYR A 99 -17.46 21.34 -7.54
C TYR A 99 -17.49 21.87 -8.96
N PHE A 100 -18.69 21.99 -9.54
CA PHE A 100 -18.87 22.47 -10.89
C PHE A 100 -18.57 23.96 -11.03
N GLY A 101 -17.70 24.34 -11.95
CA GLY A 101 -17.25 25.71 -12.19
C GLY A 101 -18.06 26.48 -13.25
N GLY A 102 -19.22 25.98 -13.68
CA GLY A 102 -20.06 26.65 -14.67
C GLY A 102 -19.67 26.38 -16.12
N THR A 103 -18.56 25.66 -16.38
CA THR A 103 -18.12 25.31 -17.74
C THR A 103 -18.11 23.81 -17.93
N LEU A 104 -18.80 23.32 -18.95
CA LEU A 104 -18.83 21.91 -19.30
C LEU A 104 -17.46 21.45 -19.81
N LEU A 105 -16.96 20.35 -19.29
CA LEU A 105 -15.69 19.74 -19.69
C LEU A 105 -15.85 18.81 -20.91
N GLY A 106 -17.02 18.22 -21.08
CA GLY A 106 -17.29 17.10 -21.98
C GLY A 106 -16.69 15.78 -21.50
N ALA A 107 -17.09 14.66 -22.05
CA ALA A 107 -16.68 13.34 -21.61
C ALA A 107 -15.13 13.18 -21.57
N GLY A 108 -14.44 13.48 -22.65
CA GLY A 108 -12.97 13.41 -22.68
C GLY A 108 -12.27 14.42 -21.76
N GLY A 109 -12.93 15.56 -21.46
CA GLY A 109 -12.44 16.52 -20.47
C GLY A 109 -12.58 16.00 -19.04
N LEU A 110 -13.69 15.31 -18.72
CA LEU A 110 -13.92 14.67 -17.44
C LEU A 110 -12.91 13.55 -17.18
N VAL A 111 -12.74 12.64 -18.14
CA VAL A 111 -11.74 11.57 -18.04
C VAL A 111 -10.37 12.11 -17.67
N ARG A 112 -9.89 13.14 -18.40
CA ARG A 112 -8.60 13.76 -18.09
C ARG A 112 -8.57 14.44 -16.73
N ALA A 113 -9.66 15.13 -16.35
CA ALA A 113 -9.72 15.87 -15.10
C ALA A 113 -9.69 14.94 -13.88
N TYR A 114 -10.47 13.87 -13.90
CA TYR A 114 -10.47 12.88 -12.81
C TYR A 114 -9.14 12.13 -12.71
N GLY A 115 -8.55 11.74 -13.84
CA GLY A 115 -7.20 11.15 -13.86
C GLY A 115 -6.14 12.10 -13.30
N GLN A 116 -6.11 13.38 -13.76
CA GLN A 116 -5.16 14.37 -13.26
C GLN A 116 -5.35 14.65 -11.76
N ALA A 117 -6.58 14.75 -11.28
CA ALA A 117 -6.87 14.96 -9.87
C ALA A 117 -6.36 13.80 -9.01
N THR A 118 -6.56 12.57 -9.46
CA THR A 118 -6.06 11.39 -8.76
C THR A 118 -4.54 11.32 -8.80
N SER A 119 -3.91 11.58 -9.96
CA SER A 119 -2.45 11.61 -10.09
C SER A 119 -1.82 12.63 -9.14
N ALA A 120 -2.40 13.82 -9.01
CA ALA A 120 -1.90 14.84 -8.09
C ALA A 120 -1.86 14.35 -6.63
N ALA A 121 -2.85 13.57 -6.19
CA ALA A 121 -2.83 12.98 -4.85
C ALA A 121 -1.82 11.83 -4.72
N VAL A 122 -1.63 11.03 -5.77
CA VAL A 122 -0.63 9.96 -5.78
C VAL A 122 0.79 10.53 -5.75
N ASP A 123 1.04 11.65 -6.43
CA ASP A 123 2.36 12.32 -6.45
C ASP A 123 2.76 12.85 -5.05
N GLU A 124 1.79 13.22 -4.21
CA GLU A 124 2.01 13.65 -2.83
C GLU A 124 2.08 12.46 -1.85
N ALA A 125 1.71 11.26 -2.27
CA ALA A 125 1.61 10.11 -1.40
C ALA A 125 2.97 9.47 -1.09
N ARG A 126 3.20 9.16 0.19
CA ARG A 126 4.31 8.29 0.57
C ARG A 126 3.93 6.84 0.28
N ILE A 127 4.53 6.30 -0.77
CA ILE A 127 4.32 4.93 -1.22
C ILE A 127 5.43 4.02 -0.70
N VAL A 128 5.06 2.86 -0.18
CA VAL A 128 6.00 1.82 0.25
C VAL A 128 5.65 0.50 -0.43
N THR A 129 6.68 -0.31 -0.66
CA THR A 129 6.52 -1.66 -1.19
C THR A 129 6.56 -2.65 -0.03
N ARG A 130 5.49 -3.40 0.15
CA ARG A 130 5.45 -4.54 1.06
C ARG A 130 5.97 -5.79 0.35
N ARG A 131 6.81 -6.54 1.01
CA ARG A 131 7.39 -7.78 0.49
C ARG A 131 7.08 -8.94 1.40
N GLU A 132 6.72 -10.06 0.79
CA GLU A 132 6.54 -11.33 1.48
C GLU A 132 7.87 -11.80 2.08
N ARG A 133 7.87 -12.09 3.38
CA ARG A 133 9.02 -12.63 4.10
C ARG A 133 8.57 -13.73 5.04
N VAL A 134 9.49 -14.66 5.29
CA VAL A 134 9.34 -15.70 6.30
C VAL A 134 10.39 -15.44 7.38
N PRO A 135 9.99 -15.27 8.64
CA PRO A 135 10.94 -15.19 9.73
C PRO A 135 11.53 -16.58 10.01
N VAL A 136 12.85 -16.64 10.12
CA VAL A 136 13.60 -17.79 10.63
C VAL A 136 14.23 -17.32 11.93
N SER A 137 13.78 -17.87 13.07
CA SER A 137 13.95 -17.30 14.41
C SER A 137 14.66 -18.26 15.35
N ALA A 138 15.67 -17.80 16.08
CA ALA A 138 16.28 -18.56 17.17
C ALA A 138 16.81 -17.63 18.28
N ALA A 139 16.93 -18.18 19.48
CA ALA A 139 17.70 -17.57 20.55
C ALA A 139 19.19 -17.92 20.38
N VAL A 140 20.05 -16.90 20.42
CA VAL A 140 21.49 -17.02 20.20
C VAL A 140 22.26 -16.10 21.14
N ASP A 141 23.57 -16.36 21.34
CA ASP A 141 24.41 -15.44 22.07
C ASP A 141 24.72 -14.16 21.25
N TYR A 142 25.19 -13.11 21.93
CA TYR A 142 25.47 -11.81 21.30
C TYR A 142 26.51 -11.87 20.15
N ALA A 143 27.50 -12.77 20.25
CA ALA A 143 28.51 -12.91 19.21
C ALA A 143 27.93 -13.59 17.96
N GLN A 144 27.09 -14.60 18.17
CA GLN A 144 26.37 -15.29 17.12
C GLN A 144 25.34 -14.36 16.44
N ALA A 145 24.58 -13.58 17.23
CA ALA A 145 23.63 -12.59 16.68
C ALA A 145 24.34 -11.62 15.74
N ASN A 146 25.46 -11.01 16.17
CA ASN A 146 26.26 -10.13 15.32
C ASN A 146 26.78 -10.81 14.04
N ALA A 147 27.13 -12.10 14.10
CA ALA A 147 27.59 -12.83 12.94
C ALA A 147 26.44 -13.12 11.95
N LEU A 148 25.28 -13.52 12.47
CA LEU A 148 24.07 -13.77 11.72
C LEU A 148 23.55 -12.51 11.05
N GLU A 149 23.49 -11.38 11.75
CA GLU A 149 23.06 -10.09 11.19
C GLU A 149 23.94 -9.66 10.02
N ARG A 150 25.27 -9.78 10.15
CA ARG A 150 26.20 -9.47 9.06
C ARG A 150 26.02 -10.43 7.87
N ALA A 151 25.85 -11.71 8.13
CA ALA A 151 25.67 -12.70 7.07
C ALA A 151 24.33 -12.52 6.35
N ALA A 152 23.27 -12.19 7.08
CA ALA A 152 21.96 -11.83 6.55
C ALA A 152 22.02 -10.55 5.69
N GLY A 153 22.67 -9.49 6.19
CA GLY A 153 22.85 -8.24 5.47
C GLY A 153 23.59 -8.40 4.14
N ASN A 154 24.63 -9.25 4.10
CA ASN A 154 25.38 -9.56 2.87
C ASN A 154 24.52 -10.27 1.80
N ARG A 155 23.41 -10.91 2.20
CA ARG A 155 22.42 -11.55 1.32
C ARG A 155 21.21 -10.64 1.00
N GLY A 156 21.20 -9.42 1.54
CA GLY A 156 20.06 -8.51 1.41
C GLY A 156 18.83 -8.91 2.23
N TRP A 157 19.02 -9.75 3.25
CA TRP A 157 17.99 -10.12 4.19
C TRP A 157 17.89 -9.09 5.33
N THR A 158 16.70 -8.94 5.88
CA THR A 158 16.44 -8.05 7.01
C THR A 158 16.48 -8.85 8.31
N THR A 159 16.91 -8.25 9.40
CA THR A 159 16.90 -8.87 10.72
C THR A 159 16.05 -8.05 11.70
N ARG A 160 15.51 -8.71 12.70
CA ARG A 160 14.82 -8.13 13.85
C ARG A 160 15.33 -8.83 15.09
N ALA A 161 15.83 -8.07 16.06
CA ALA A 161 16.46 -8.61 17.26
C ALA A 161 15.77 -8.12 18.53
N GLU A 162 15.54 -9.02 19.47
CA GLU A 162 15.11 -8.74 20.84
C GLU A 162 16.25 -9.08 21.80
N TYR A 163 16.74 -8.08 22.51
CA TYR A 163 17.90 -8.21 23.39
C TYR A 163 17.48 -8.51 24.82
N GLY A 164 18.03 -9.63 25.40
CA GLY A 164 17.81 -10.08 26.76
C GLY A 164 19.04 -10.80 27.33
N GLY A 165 18.86 -11.84 28.12
CA GLY A 165 19.96 -12.73 28.54
C GLY A 165 20.59 -13.46 27.36
N GLU A 166 19.80 -13.77 26.35
CA GLU A 166 20.16 -14.16 24.99
C GLU A 166 19.52 -13.19 24.02
N VAL A 167 19.87 -13.25 22.74
CA VAL A 167 19.29 -12.46 21.68
C VAL A 167 18.29 -13.34 20.92
N GLY A 168 16.99 -13.00 20.97
CA GLY A 168 16.01 -13.52 20.05
C GLY A 168 16.21 -12.87 18.69
N LEU A 169 16.67 -13.63 17.70
CA LEU A 169 16.96 -13.09 16.37
C LEU A 169 16.05 -13.71 15.33
N ASP A 170 15.32 -12.84 14.60
CA ASP A 170 14.59 -13.21 13.39
C ASP A 170 15.40 -12.78 12.17
N VAL A 171 15.60 -13.68 11.23
CA VAL A 171 16.10 -13.37 9.89
C VAL A 171 14.92 -13.49 8.92
N LEU A 172 14.57 -12.36 8.31
CA LEU A 172 13.39 -12.23 7.44
C LEU A 172 13.81 -12.47 5.98
N VAL A 173 13.44 -13.62 5.44
CA VAL A 173 13.90 -14.09 4.13
C VAL A 173 12.76 -14.29 3.13
N PRO A 174 13.02 -14.23 1.81
CA PRO A 174 12.07 -14.71 0.83
C PRO A 174 11.74 -16.19 1.06
N LEU A 175 10.50 -16.60 0.79
CA LEU A 175 10.06 -18.01 0.97
C LEU A 175 11.02 -19.03 0.31
N ALA A 176 11.54 -18.70 -0.87
CA ALA A 176 12.48 -19.57 -1.60
C ALA A 176 13.86 -19.74 -0.92
N GLU A 177 14.20 -18.85 0.01
CA GLU A 177 15.52 -18.79 0.66
C GLU A 177 15.49 -19.26 2.13
N VAL A 178 14.36 -19.82 2.58
CA VAL A 178 14.20 -20.31 3.96
C VAL A 178 15.22 -21.40 4.31
N ALA A 179 15.45 -22.36 3.40
CA ALA A 179 16.44 -23.41 3.63
C ALA A 179 17.86 -22.86 3.81
N ASP A 180 18.22 -21.82 3.06
CA ASP A 180 19.51 -21.16 3.17
C ASP A 180 19.67 -20.42 4.50
N ALA A 181 18.59 -19.82 5.01
CA ALA A 181 18.59 -19.17 6.31
C ALA A 181 18.75 -20.19 7.46
N VAL A 182 18.04 -21.32 7.40
CA VAL A 182 18.21 -22.42 8.36
C VAL A 182 19.64 -22.93 8.36
N ALA A 183 20.23 -23.16 7.19
CA ALA A 183 21.62 -23.59 7.05
C ALA A 183 22.60 -22.54 7.64
N MET A 184 22.36 -21.26 7.42
CA MET A 184 23.18 -20.18 7.97
C MET A 184 23.17 -20.19 9.50
N TYR A 185 22.02 -20.43 10.14
CA TYR A 185 21.96 -20.59 11.61
C TYR A 185 22.79 -21.80 12.07
N ALA A 186 22.63 -22.95 11.42
CA ALA A 186 23.40 -24.14 11.77
C ALA A 186 24.91 -23.93 11.67
N ASP A 187 25.36 -23.28 10.60
CA ASP A 187 26.80 -23.01 10.36
C ASP A 187 27.37 -22.04 11.38
N LEU A 188 26.70 -20.89 11.62
CA LEU A 188 27.24 -19.82 12.49
C LEU A 188 27.07 -20.10 13.98
N THR A 189 26.20 -21.03 14.36
CA THR A 189 26.00 -21.46 15.74
C THR A 189 26.67 -22.80 16.04
N ALA A 190 27.33 -23.43 15.05
CA ALA A 190 27.85 -24.80 15.14
C ALA A 190 26.76 -25.82 15.55
N GLY A 191 25.55 -25.67 15.03
CA GLY A 191 24.39 -26.50 15.32
C GLY A 191 23.79 -26.35 16.72
N ARG A 192 24.16 -25.31 17.48
CA ARG A 192 23.64 -25.10 18.83
C ARG A 192 22.26 -24.42 18.85
N ALA A 193 21.93 -23.62 17.85
CA ALA A 193 20.61 -23.03 17.70
C ALA A 193 19.78 -23.87 16.73
N GLU A 194 18.57 -24.18 17.13
CA GLU A 194 17.55 -24.84 16.28
C GLU A 194 16.54 -23.77 15.87
N PRO A 195 16.65 -23.19 14.66
CA PRO A 195 15.78 -22.11 14.25
C PRO A 195 14.38 -22.61 13.92
N GLU A 196 13.37 -21.87 14.35
CA GLU A 196 11.98 -22.07 14.00
C GLU A 196 11.63 -21.26 12.74
N VAL A 197 10.85 -21.84 11.85
CA VAL A 197 10.34 -21.19 10.64
C VAL A 197 8.93 -20.70 10.94
N GLY A 198 8.74 -19.38 10.93
CA GLY A 198 7.44 -18.77 11.18
C GLY A 198 6.52 -18.73 9.96
N GLU A 199 5.37 -18.10 10.13
CA GLU A 199 4.44 -17.85 9.04
C GLU A 199 4.90 -16.69 8.16
N VAL A 200 4.35 -16.63 6.95
CA VAL A 200 4.60 -15.52 6.02
C VAL A 200 4.09 -14.20 6.59
N GLU A 201 4.94 -13.20 6.61
CA GLU A 201 4.56 -11.83 6.96
C GLU A 201 4.92 -10.84 5.84
N TRP A 202 4.28 -9.65 5.87
CA TRP A 202 4.50 -8.58 4.90
C TRP A 202 5.26 -7.42 5.53
N VAL A 203 6.48 -7.20 5.09
CA VAL A 203 7.38 -6.18 5.61
C VAL A 203 7.70 -5.10 4.58
#